data_34b4f61c277e31796c5fd294589642b5
#
_entry.id   34b4f61c277e31796c5fd294589642b5
#
_cell.length_a   1.000
_cell.length_b   1.000
_cell.length_c   1.000
_cell.angle_alpha   90.00
_cell.angle_beta   90.00
_cell.angle_gamma   90.00
#
_symmetry.space_group_name_H-M   'P 1'
#
loop_
_entity.id
_entity.type
_entity.pdbx_description
1 polymer ?
#
loop_
_entity_poly.entity_id
_entity_poly.type
_entity_poly.pdbx_seq_one_letter_code
_entity_poly.pdbx_strand_id
1 'polypeptide(L)'
;RHTSRPFIFSASIPPASCATALAALRHLRAHPEIVDRLAEITRYVHQGMLARGIRIRESNGVIPIIPIYTKDVMTTLSVAKAIYDAGVYVNPVLPPAVPESDCLLRTSYMAIHTEALLDEALDIIRDVLVRFGIQ
;
A
#
# COMPACT_ATOMS: atom_id res chain seq x y z
N ARG A 1 -10.00 36.22 -15.98
CA ARG A 1 -9.66 34.95 -15.27
C ARG A 1 -8.27 35.03 -14.66
N HIS A 2 -7.24 35.35 -15.45
CA HIS A 2 -5.83 35.28 -15.02
C HIS A 2 -5.38 36.44 -14.11
N THR A 3 -6.21 37.45 -13.88
CA THR A 3 -5.90 38.59 -13.02
C THR A 3 -6.72 38.63 -11.71
N SER A 4 -7.66 37.73 -11.55
CA SER A 4 -8.50 37.64 -10.35
C SER A 4 -7.79 36.79 -9.26
N ARG A 5 -7.28 37.49 -8.23
CA ARG A 5 -6.65 36.82 -7.08
C ARG A 5 -7.54 35.79 -6.41
N PRO A 6 -8.84 36.03 -6.12
CA PRO A 6 -9.70 35.03 -5.52
C PRO A 6 -9.84 33.76 -6.38
N PHE A 7 -9.80 33.90 -7.70
CA PHE A 7 -9.93 32.79 -8.62
C PHE A 7 -8.63 31.97 -8.73
N ILE A 8 -7.47 32.64 -8.72
CA ILE A 8 -6.15 32.01 -8.85
C ILE A 8 -5.78 31.28 -7.55
N PHE A 9 -6.06 31.88 -6.40
CA PHE A 9 -5.65 31.37 -5.10
C PHE A 9 -6.76 30.59 -4.35
N SER A 10 -7.91 30.36 -4.99
CA SER A 10 -8.96 29.52 -4.42
C SER A 10 -8.56 28.05 -4.54
N ALA A 11 -8.31 27.41 -3.41
CA ALA A 11 -8.04 25.98 -3.29
C ALA A 11 -9.23 25.23 -2.65
N SER A 12 -10.45 25.71 -2.88
CA SER A 12 -11.66 25.12 -2.33
C SER A 12 -11.90 23.71 -2.87
N ILE A 13 -12.24 22.79 -1.98
CA ILE A 13 -12.61 21.43 -2.36
C ILE A 13 -13.93 21.47 -3.15
N PRO A 14 -14.03 20.79 -4.31
CA PRO A 14 -15.27 20.69 -5.07
C PRO A 14 -16.43 20.12 -4.22
N PRO A 15 -17.67 20.58 -4.39
CA PRO A 15 -18.80 20.07 -3.62
C PRO A 15 -18.99 18.56 -3.67
N ALA A 16 -18.73 17.95 -4.83
CA ALA A 16 -18.80 16.49 -4.99
C ALA A 16 -17.77 15.75 -4.10
N SER A 17 -16.55 16.27 -4.01
CA SER A 17 -15.52 15.71 -3.13
C SER A 17 -15.87 15.86 -1.64
N CYS A 18 -16.46 17.02 -1.27
CA CYS A 18 -16.96 17.21 0.10
C CYS A 18 -18.09 16.23 0.43
N ALA A 19 -19.04 16.04 -0.48
CA ALA A 19 -20.14 15.10 -0.30
C ALA A 19 -19.62 13.66 -0.17
N THR A 20 -18.67 13.26 -0.98
CA THR A 20 -18.03 11.93 -0.92
C THR A 20 -17.32 11.71 0.41
N ALA A 21 -16.52 12.66 0.85
CA ALA A 21 -15.81 12.56 2.13
C ALA A 21 -16.79 12.49 3.32
N LEU A 22 -17.85 13.30 3.28
CA LEU A 22 -18.89 13.29 4.32
C LEU A 22 -19.65 11.95 4.34
N ALA A 23 -20.00 11.41 3.17
CA ALA A 23 -20.67 10.11 3.07
C ALA A 23 -19.78 8.98 3.61
N ALA A 24 -18.49 8.95 3.23
CA ALA A 24 -17.53 7.98 3.75
C ALA A 24 -17.38 8.07 5.28
N LEU A 25 -17.28 9.29 5.83
CA LEU A 25 -17.19 9.49 7.28
C LEU A 25 -18.44 9.01 8.02
N ARG A 26 -19.63 9.31 7.47
CA ARG A 26 -20.90 8.84 8.04
C ARG A 26 -21.00 7.30 8.02
N HIS A 27 -20.56 6.70 6.92
CA HIS A 27 -20.53 5.24 6.78
C HIS A 27 -19.60 4.60 7.81
N LEU A 28 -18.35 5.09 7.94
CA LEU A 28 -17.40 4.58 8.94
C LEU A 28 -17.89 4.76 10.37
N ARG A 29 -18.60 5.85 10.69
CA ARG A 29 -19.20 6.04 12.02
C ARG A 29 -20.36 5.09 12.30
N ALA A 30 -21.11 4.70 11.28
CA ALA A 30 -22.19 3.73 11.40
C ALA A 30 -21.66 2.27 11.40
N HIS A 31 -20.47 2.03 10.88
CA HIS A 31 -19.85 0.71 10.70
C HIS A 31 -18.41 0.68 11.23
N PRO A 32 -18.20 0.84 12.55
CA PRO A 32 -16.85 0.85 13.13
C PRO A 32 -16.11 -0.50 12.95
N GLU A 33 -16.85 -1.60 12.79
CA GLU A 33 -16.31 -2.95 12.51
C GLU A 33 -15.43 -3.02 11.26
N ILE A 34 -15.59 -2.10 10.31
CA ILE A 34 -14.73 -2.01 9.12
C ILE A 34 -13.29 -1.68 9.51
N VAL A 35 -13.11 -0.80 10.50
CA VAL A 35 -11.79 -0.41 10.99
C VAL A 35 -11.14 -1.56 11.75
N ASP A 36 -11.92 -2.26 12.59
CA ASP A 36 -11.45 -3.44 13.33
C ASP A 36 -11.02 -4.55 12.35
N ARG A 37 -11.84 -4.81 11.33
CA ARG A 37 -11.51 -5.77 10.27
C ARG A 37 -10.23 -5.40 9.52
N LEU A 38 -10.02 -4.11 9.21
CA LEU A 38 -8.78 -3.68 8.60
C LEU A 38 -7.56 -3.93 9.49
N ALA A 39 -7.70 -3.71 10.79
CA ALA A 39 -6.63 -4.01 11.75
C ALA A 39 -6.33 -5.52 11.85
N GLU A 40 -7.34 -6.39 11.77
CA GLU A 40 -7.17 -7.85 11.72
C GLU A 40 -6.40 -8.26 10.45
N ILE A 41 -6.86 -7.80 9.28
CA ILE A 41 -6.20 -8.06 7.99
C ILE A 41 -4.75 -7.58 8.01
N THR A 42 -4.50 -6.41 8.58
CA THR A 42 -3.15 -5.86 8.67
C THR A 42 -2.23 -6.77 9.52
N ARG A 43 -2.70 -7.22 10.66
CA ARG A 43 -1.96 -8.16 11.52
C ARG A 43 -1.72 -9.51 10.82
N TYR A 44 -2.75 -10.04 10.16
CA TYR A 44 -2.66 -11.27 9.39
C TYR A 44 -1.56 -11.20 8.32
N VAL A 45 -1.58 -10.15 7.51
CA VAL A 45 -0.57 -9.93 6.47
C VAL A 45 0.82 -9.74 7.05
N HIS A 46 0.97 -8.94 8.11
CA HIS A 46 2.25 -8.73 8.76
C HIS A 46 2.87 -10.06 9.24
N GLN A 47 2.08 -10.89 9.92
CA GLN A 47 2.50 -12.22 10.35
C GLN A 47 2.79 -13.15 9.16
N GLY A 48 1.95 -13.10 8.13
CA GLY A 48 2.11 -13.87 6.91
C GLY A 48 3.39 -13.54 6.13
N MET A 49 3.79 -12.27 6.10
CA MET A 49 5.06 -11.84 5.53
C MET A 49 6.26 -12.36 6.32
N LEU A 50 6.22 -12.22 7.65
CA LEU A 50 7.30 -12.71 8.51
C LEU A 50 7.45 -14.24 8.42
N ALA A 51 6.34 -14.98 8.43
CA ALA A 51 6.34 -16.44 8.30
C ALA A 51 6.93 -16.93 6.97
N ARG A 52 6.84 -16.11 5.92
CA ARG A 52 7.42 -16.38 4.58
C ARG A 52 8.85 -15.88 4.42
N GLY A 53 9.44 -15.30 5.47
CA GLY A 53 10.79 -14.72 5.42
C GLY A 53 10.89 -13.42 4.61
N ILE A 54 9.78 -12.75 4.33
CA ILE A 54 9.79 -11.47 3.65
C ILE A 54 10.30 -10.40 4.63
N ARG A 55 11.38 -9.73 4.25
CA ARG A 55 11.99 -8.70 5.08
C ARG A 55 11.18 -7.41 5.05
N ILE A 56 10.51 -7.13 6.14
CA ILE A 56 9.73 -5.91 6.36
C ILE A 56 10.28 -5.14 7.56
N ARG A 57 9.98 -3.84 7.61
CA ARG A 57 10.33 -3.04 8.79
C ARG A 57 9.47 -3.48 9.98
N GLU A 58 10.09 -3.55 11.15
CA GLU A 58 9.34 -3.78 12.40
C GLU A 58 8.24 -2.73 12.56
N SER A 59 7.03 -3.21 12.79
CA SER A 59 5.86 -2.38 13.06
C SER A 59 4.95 -3.10 14.04
N ASN A 60 4.03 -2.35 14.64
CA ASN A 60 3.01 -2.91 15.55
C ASN A 60 1.86 -3.63 14.80
N GLY A 61 1.96 -3.79 13.49
CA GLY A 61 0.95 -4.48 12.67
C GLY A 61 -0.39 -3.76 12.56
N VAL A 62 -0.43 -2.45 12.81
CA VAL A 62 -1.67 -1.66 12.78
C VAL A 62 -1.83 -0.86 11.48
N ILE A 63 -0.72 -0.52 10.83
CA ILE A 63 -0.74 0.31 9.60
C ILE A 63 -0.94 -0.60 8.38
N PRO A 64 -2.01 -0.41 7.59
CA PRO A 64 -2.35 -1.27 6.44
C PRO A 64 -1.52 -0.96 5.18
N ILE A 65 -0.34 -0.39 5.36
CA ILE A 65 0.67 -0.13 4.33
C ILE A 65 1.98 -0.69 4.83
N ILE A 66 2.47 -1.73 4.16
CA ILE A 66 3.70 -2.41 4.57
C ILE A 66 4.76 -2.25 3.47
N PRO A 67 5.88 -1.57 3.76
CA PRO A 67 6.97 -1.43 2.81
C PRO A 67 7.83 -2.70 2.78
N ILE A 68 8.20 -3.14 1.57
CA ILE A 68 9.18 -4.19 1.31
C ILE A 68 10.40 -3.52 0.68
N TYR A 69 11.52 -3.48 1.37
CA TYR A 69 12.72 -2.83 0.88
C TYR A 69 13.40 -3.66 -0.21
N THR A 70 13.84 -2.97 -1.24
CA THR A 70 14.60 -3.49 -2.37
C THR A 70 16.02 -2.91 -2.34
N LYS A 71 16.81 -3.14 -3.36
CA LYS A 71 18.23 -2.73 -3.34
C LYS A 71 18.47 -1.37 -4.02
N ASP A 72 17.85 -1.16 -5.18
CA ASP A 72 18.07 -0.03 -6.06
C ASP A 72 16.89 0.17 -7.01
N VAL A 73 16.92 1.23 -7.80
CA VAL A 73 15.85 1.62 -8.72
C VAL A 73 15.54 0.51 -9.73
N MET A 74 16.56 -0.05 -10.38
CA MET A 74 16.35 -1.04 -11.45
C MET A 74 15.83 -2.36 -10.90
N THR A 75 16.34 -2.80 -9.77
CA THR A 75 15.86 -3.98 -9.05
C THR A 75 14.41 -3.78 -8.63
N THR A 76 14.07 -2.62 -8.06
CA THR A 76 12.69 -2.30 -7.62
C THR A 76 11.70 -2.37 -8.77
N LEU A 77 12.02 -1.75 -9.91
CA LEU A 77 11.16 -1.78 -11.10
C LEU A 77 11.00 -3.19 -11.66
N SER A 78 12.11 -3.95 -11.74
CA SER A 78 12.10 -5.32 -12.25
C SER A 78 11.27 -6.26 -11.37
N VAL A 79 11.40 -6.14 -10.06
CA VAL A 79 10.62 -6.91 -9.08
C VAL A 79 9.14 -6.52 -9.14
N ALA A 80 8.82 -5.21 -9.17
CA ALA A 80 7.44 -4.74 -9.29
C ALA A 80 6.78 -5.27 -10.57
N LYS A 81 7.51 -5.24 -11.69
CA LYS A 81 7.05 -5.79 -12.97
C LYS A 81 6.78 -7.30 -12.87
N ALA A 82 7.71 -8.06 -12.29
CA ALA A 82 7.58 -9.51 -12.15
C ALA A 82 6.40 -9.90 -11.23
N ILE A 83 6.17 -9.17 -10.15
CA ILE A 83 5.02 -9.35 -9.26
C ILE A 83 3.72 -9.02 -10.01
N TYR A 84 3.69 -7.94 -10.80
CA TYR A 84 2.56 -7.56 -11.63
C TYR A 84 2.23 -8.61 -12.68
N ASP A 85 3.23 -9.14 -13.38
CA ASP A 85 3.05 -10.20 -14.39
C ASP A 85 2.52 -11.50 -13.76
N ALA A 86 2.79 -11.72 -12.48
CA ALA A 86 2.25 -12.84 -11.72
C ALA A 86 0.86 -12.58 -11.12
N GLY A 87 0.24 -11.42 -11.40
CA GLY A 87 -1.13 -11.10 -11.03
C GLY A 87 -1.31 -10.25 -9.78
N VAL A 88 -0.22 -9.78 -9.15
CA VAL A 88 -0.30 -8.94 -7.93
C VAL A 88 0.21 -7.54 -8.22
N TYR A 89 -0.58 -6.51 -7.87
CA TYR A 89 -0.16 -5.12 -7.99
C TYR A 89 0.53 -4.64 -6.72
N VAL A 90 1.73 -4.10 -6.88
CA VAL A 90 2.48 -3.38 -5.84
C VAL A 90 2.98 -2.05 -6.38
N ASN A 91 3.13 -1.04 -5.53
CA ASN A 91 3.55 0.28 -5.96
C ASN A 91 5.04 0.50 -5.69
N PRO A 92 5.91 0.61 -6.72
CA PRO A 92 7.32 0.95 -6.53
C PRO A 92 7.45 2.39 -6.05
N VAL A 93 8.26 2.61 -5.02
CA VAL A 93 8.59 3.94 -4.47
C VAL A 93 10.08 4.17 -4.66
N LEU A 94 10.39 5.21 -5.41
CA LEU A 94 11.70 5.52 -5.97
C LEU A 94 12.08 6.98 -5.68
N PRO A 95 13.35 7.39 -5.88
CA PRO A 95 13.71 8.81 -5.85
C PRO A 95 12.83 9.66 -6.81
N PRO A 96 12.46 10.88 -6.40
CA PRO A 96 12.89 11.61 -5.21
C PRO A 96 12.06 11.35 -3.95
N ALA A 97 11.08 10.43 -3.97
CA ALA A 97 10.20 10.16 -2.82
C ALA A 97 10.95 9.48 -1.65
N VAL A 98 11.98 8.72 -1.97
CA VAL A 98 12.91 8.08 -1.03
C VAL A 98 14.35 8.22 -1.54
N PRO A 99 15.38 8.12 -0.68
CA PRO A 99 16.76 7.97 -1.13
C PRO A 99 16.94 6.72 -2.01
N GLU A 100 17.94 6.71 -2.87
CA GLU A 100 18.19 5.57 -3.77
C GLU A 100 18.51 4.27 -3.01
N SER A 101 19.13 4.38 -1.83
CA SER A 101 19.39 3.25 -0.92
C SER A 101 18.13 2.64 -0.31
N ASP A 102 17.01 3.37 -0.32
CA ASP A 102 15.79 3.04 0.40
C ASP A 102 14.61 2.76 -0.54
N CYS A 103 14.92 2.43 -1.81
CA CYS A 103 13.90 1.99 -2.77
C CYS A 103 13.09 0.82 -2.22
N LEU A 104 11.78 0.87 -2.40
CA LEU A 104 10.87 -0.10 -1.81
C LEU A 104 9.64 -0.38 -2.69
N LEU A 105 8.97 -1.48 -2.40
CA LEU A 105 7.63 -1.78 -2.88
C LEU A 105 6.64 -1.44 -1.76
N ARG A 106 5.66 -0.61 -2.05
CA ARG A 106 4.57 -0.30 -1.12
C ARG A 106 3.40 -1.24 -1.37
N THR A 107 3.11 -2.08 -0.40
CA THR A 107 1.90 -2.90 -0.39
C THR A 107 0.82 -2.22 0.45
N SER A 108 -0.44 -2.35 0.04
CA SER A 108 -1.59 -1.72 0.71
C SER A 108 -2.75 -2.70 0.82
N TYR A 109 -3.41 -2.71 1.96
CA TYR A 109 -4.46 -3.68 2.29
C TYR A 109 -5.78 -3.01 2.61
N MET A 110 -6.86 -3.73 2.36
CA MET A 110 -8.23 -3.25 2.57
C MET A 110 -9.03 -4.25 3.42
N ALA A 111 -10.03 -3.77 4.13
CA ALA A 111 -10.89 -4.60 4.98
C ALA A 111 -11.67 -5.69 4.22
N ILE A 112 -11.83 -5.52 2.90
CA ILE A 112 -12.54 -6.47 2.03
C ILE A 112 -11.66 -7.64 1.55
N HIS A 113 -10.34 -7.59 1.77
CA HIS A 113 -9.47 -8.70 1.40
C HIS A 113 -9.79 -9.94 2.22
N THR A 114 -9.77 -11.10 1.57
CA THR A 114 -9.90 -12.42 2.22
C THR A 114 -8.51 -13.01 2.51
N GLU A 115 -8.44 -13.86 3.52
CA GLU A 115 -7.19 -14.55 3.89
C GLU A 115 -6.63 -15.39 2.73
N ALA A 116 -7.50 -16.12 2.02
CA ALA A 116 -7.11 -16.93 0.86
C ALA A 116 -6.46 -16.09 -0.25
N LEU A 117 -7.05 -14.93 -0.58
CA LEU A 117 -6.48 -14.00 -1.56
C LEU A 117 -5.13 -13.44 -1.10
N LEU A 118 -5.03 -13.15 0.20
CA LEU A 118 -3.80 -12.62 0.78
C LEU A 118 -2.69 -13.66 0.82
N ASP A 119 -3.00 -14.92 1.14
CA ASP A 119 -2.02 -16.01 1.12
C ASP A 119 -1.47 -16.24 -0.29
N GLU A 120 -2.33 -16.27 -1.30
CA GLU A 120 -1.91 -16.37 -2.71
C GLU A 120 -1.00 -15.21 -3.10
N ALA A 121 -1.39 -13.97 -2.77
CA ALA A 121 -0.59 -12.78 -3.07
C ALA A 121 0.76 -12.78 -2.36
N LEU A 122 0.81 -13.18 -1.09
CA LEU A 122 2.04 -13.27 -0.31
C LEU A 122 2.98 -14.35 -0.82
N ASP A 123 2.46 -15.49 -1.28
CA ASP A 123 3.27 -16.55 -1.89
C ASP A 123 3.88 -16.07 -3.21
N ILE A 124 3.12 -15.40 -4.06
CA ILE A 124 3.62 -14.79 -5.30
C ILE A 124 4.74 -13.77 -4.99
N ILE A 125 4.49 -12.87 -4.03
CA ILE A 125 5.49 -11.87 -3.63
C ILE A 125 6.78 -12.55 -3.16
N ARG A 126 6.67 -13.52 -2.25
CA ARG A 126 7.83 -14.29 -1.75
C ARG A 126 8.62 -14.90 -2.89
N ASP A 127 7.96 -15.63 -3.79
CA ASP A 127 8.61 -16.37 -4.87
C ASP A 127 9.36 -15.43 -5.83
N VAL A 128 8.79 -14.26 -6.10
CA VAL A 128 9.48 -13.24 -6.90
C VAL A 128 10.67 -12.66 -6.13
N LEU A 129 10.51 -12.29 -4.84
CA LEU A 129 11.60 -11.74 -4.04
C LEU A 129 12.79 -12.70 -3.95
N VAL A 130 12.54 -13.99 -3.71
CA VAL A 130 13.56 -15.04 -3.68
C VAL A 130 14.30 -15.11 -5.01
N ARG A 131 13.59 -15.08 -6.14
CA ARG A 131 14.18 -15.11 -7.49
C ARG A 131 15.12 -13.94 -7.76
N PHE A 132 14.87 -12.78 -7.15
CA PHE A 132 15.71 -11.58 -7.25
C PHE A 132 16.75 -11.46 -6.12
N GLY A 133 16.86 -12.45 -5.23
CA GLY A 133 17.80 -12.44 -4.11
C GLY A 133 17.54 -11.33 -3.09
N ILE A 134 16.25 -11.02 -2.87
CA ILE A 134 15.77 -10.10 -1.85
C ILE A 134 15.14 -10.94 -0.73
N GLN A 135 15.83 -10.96 0.42
CA GLN A 135 15.38 -11.67 1.63
C GLN A 135 15.52 -10.77 2.84
#